data_e7ed1d02c6b679a7553f24c80aa8610a
#
_entry.id   e7ed1d02c6b679a7553f24c80aa8610a
#
_cell.length_a   1.000
_cell.length_b   1.000
_cell.length_c   1.000
_cell.angle_alpha   90.00
_cell.angle_beta   90.00
_cell.angle_gamma   90.00
#
_symmetry.space_group_name_H-M   'P 1'
#
loop_
_entity.id
_entity.type
_entity.pdbx_description
1 polymer ?
#
loop_
_entity_poly.entity_id
_entity_poly.type
_entity_poly.pdbx_seq_one_letter_code
_entity_poly.pdbx_strand_id
1 'polypeptide(L)'
;VLPQLLEFVGDAVIVGHNVRYDLGYLNAALERDGRPRFANRSVDTLALARRLVRDEVPNCSLGTLATRFRLDHRPSHRALADALATVDLLHLLLERAGSFGVCGLDDLVALPSMGGHPQAAKLRLTDHLPRSPGVYVFRDRRGEALYVGKATNLRSRVRSYFSTDDRRKIGQLLRETERIDHTVCPTPLEAAVLEVRLIHRL
;
A
#
# COMPACT_ATOMS: atom_id res chain seq x y z
N VAL A 1 -29.44 8.37 -9.08
CA VAL A 1 -28.51 8.16 -7.95
C VAL A 1 -27.12 7.72 -8.45
N LEU A 2 -27.00 6.62 -9.26
CA LEU A 2 -25.68 6.14 -9.74
C LEU A 2 -24.92 7.18 -10.57
N PRO A 3 -25.50 7.89 -11.57
CA PRO A 3 -24.76 8.91 -12.31
C PRO A 3 -24.20 10.03 -11.43
N GLN A 4 -25.01 10.52 -10.48
CA GLN A 4 -24.58 11.55 -9.53
C GLN A 4 -23.47 11.06 -8.60
N LEU A 5 -23.52 9.79 -8.18
CA LEU A 5 -22.45 9.17 -7.38
C LEU A 5 -21.16 9.09 -8.17
N LEU A 6 -21.22 8.66 -9.45
CA LEU A 6 -20.03 8.57 -10.32
C LEU A 6 -19.41 9.94 -10.57
N GLU A 7 -20.24 10.96 -10.81
CA GLU A 7 -19.79 12.34 -10.97
C GLU A 7 -19.12 12.87 -9.69
N PHE A 8 -19.73 12.61 -8.53
CA PHE A 8 -19.18 13.01 -7.24
C PHE A 8 -17.84 12.32 -6.91
N VAL A 9 -17.74 11.02 -7.19
CA VAL A 9 -16.52 10.23 -6.89
C VAL A 9 -15.40 10.57 -7.87
N GLY A 10 -15.71 10.77 -9.16
CA GLY A 10 -14.70 11.04 -10.17
C GLY A 10 -13.53 10.05 -10.11
N ASP A 11 -12.31 10.58 -10.03
CA ASP A 11 -11.04 9.83 -9.88
C ASP A 11 -10.52 9.77 -8.44
N ALA A 12 -11.32 10.19 -7.47
CA ALA A 12 -10.94 10.22 -6.06
C ALA A 12 -10.61 8.82 -5.51
N VAL A 13 -9.77 8.79 -4.47
CA VAL A 13 -9.50 7.56 -3.71
C VAL A 13 -10.72 7.22 -2.85
N ILE A 14 -11.24 6.02 -2.98
CA ILE A 14 -12.38 5.56 -2.17
C ILE A 14 -11.85 5.01 -0.84
N VAL A 15 -12.33 5.56 0.26
CA VAL A 15 -11.96 5.11 1.61
C VAL A 15 -13.18 4.49 2.29
N GLY A 16 -12.97 3.36 2.96
CA GLY A 16 -14.02 2.71 3.74
C GLY A 16 -13.44 1.80 4.82
N HIS A 17 -14.28 1.46 5.79
CA HIS A 17 -13.94 0.47 6.83
C HIS A 17 -14.46 -0.90 6.40
N ASN A 18 -13.59 -1.77 5.86
CA ASN A 18 -13.92 -2.95 5.07
C ASN A 18 -14.48 -2.57 3.68
N VAL A 19 -13.80 -1.65 3.03
CA VAL A 19 -14.22 -1.02 1.75
C VAL A 19 -14.58 -2.00 0.63
N ARG A 20 -14.06 -3.22 0.68
CA ARG A 20 -14.39 -4.27 -0.29
C ARG A 20 -15.88 -4.62 -0.28
N TYR A 21 -16.52 -4.53 0.88
CA TYR A 21 -17.94 -4.78 1.03
C TYR A 21 -18.76 -3.72 0.29
N ASP A 22 -18.47 -2.44 0.55
CA ASP A 22 -19.16 -1.32 -0.10
C ASP A 22 -18.94 -1.31 -1.61
N LEU A 23 -17.69 -1.49 -2.05
CA LEU A 23 -17.35 -1.58 -3.48
C LEU A 23 -18.01 -2.80 -4.15
N GLY A 24 -18.20 -3.89 -3.43
CA GLY A 24 -18.93 -5.07 -3.93
C GLY A 24 -20.36 -4.73 -4.31
N TYR A 25 -21.09 -4.06 -3.44
CA TYR A 25 -22.46 -3.63 -3.71
C TYR A 25 -22.56 -2.56 -4.80
N LEU A 26 -21.68 -1.57 -4.75
CA LEU A 26 -21.65 -0.50 -5.75
C LEU A 26 -21.33 -1.06 -7.14
N ASN A 27 -20.33 -1.93 -7.25
CA ASN A 27 -19.98 -2.55 -8.53
C ASN A 27 -21.11 -3.45 -9.07
N ALA A 28 -21.79 -4.20 -8.21
CA ALA A 28 -22.94 -4.99 -8.62
C ALA A 28 -24.11 -4.11 -9.11
N ALA A 29 -24.29 -2.93 -8.53
CA ALA A 29 -25.28 -1.96 -8.99
C ALA A 29 -24.89 -1.35 -10.34
N LEU A 30 -23.62 -1.02 -10.55
CA LEU A 30 -23.09 -0.51 -11.82
C LEU A 30 -23.22 -1.55 -12.94
N GLU A 31 -22.88 -2.81 -12.67
CA GLU A 31 -23.03 -3.90 -13.64
C GLU A 31 -24.49 -4.11 -14.08
N ARG A 32 -25.44 -4.03 -13.15
CA ARG A 32 -26.88 -4.09 -13.48
C ARG A 32 -27.34 -2.90 -14.33
N ASP A 33 -26.68 -1.75 -14.21
CA ASP A 33 -26.94 -0.54 -15.01
C ASP A 33 -26.10 -0.52 -16.33
N GLY A 34 -25.41 -1.62 -16.65
CA GLY A 34 -24.58 -1.72 -17.84
C GLY A 34 -23.33 -0.83 -17.83
N ARG A 35 -22.87 -0.41 -16.65
CA ARG A 35 -21.72 0.47 -16.45
C ARG A 35 -20.49 -0.30 -16.02
N PRO A 36 -19.30 0.21 -16.33
CA PRO A 36 -18.04 -0.39 -15.85
C PRO A 36 -17.93 -0.26 -14.32
N ARG A 37 -17.23 -1.19 -13.70
CA ARG A 37 -16.87 -1.15 -12.28
C ARG A 37 -16.00 0.07 -11.96
N PHE A 38 -15.98 0.48 -10.70
CA PHE A 38 -15.03 1.46 -10.22
C PHE A 38 -13.59 1.00 -10.50
N ALA A 39 -12.83 1.87 -11.19
CA ALA A 39 -11.39 1.72 -11.38
C ALA A 39 -10.57 2.48 -10.34
N ASN A 40 -11.24 3.20 -9.45
CA ASN A 40 -10.64 4.03 -8.41
C ASN A 40 -9.78 3.22 -7.46
N ARG A 41 -8.69 3.82 -7.03
CA ARG A 41 -7.90 3.27 -5.93
C ARG A 41 -8.72 3.30 -4.63
N SER A 42 -8.48 2.34 -3.76
CA SER A 42 -9.17 2.28 -2.48
C SER A 42 -8.22 2.10 -1.31
N VAL A 43 -8.61 2.64 -0.16
CA VAL A 43 -7.93 2.47 1.13
C VAL A 43 -8.91 1.83 2.10
N ASP A 44 -8.51 0.71 2.69
CA ASP A 44 -9.29 -0.01 3.68
C ASP A 44 -8.79 0.29 5.09
N THR A 45 -9.56 1.09 5.84
CA THR A 45 -9.19 1.46 7.22
C THR A 45 -9.22 0.25 8.17
N LEU A 46 -10.00 -0.80 7.89
CA LEU A 46 -9.97 -2.05 8.68
C LEU A 46 -8.63 -2.78 8.48
N ALA A 47 -8.17 -2.88 7.24
CA ALA A 47 -6.88 -3.51 6.94
C ALA A 47 -5.71 -2.71 7.53
N LEU A 48 -5.76 -1.38 7.45
CA LEU A 48 -4.78 -0.50 8.10
C LEU A 48 -4.81 -0.62 9.62
N ALA A 49 -6.00 -0.65 10.25
CA ALA A 49 -6.12 -0.80 11.70
C ALA A 49 -5.55 -2.15 12.18
N ARG A 50 -5.82 -3.22 11.47
CA ARG A 50 -5.22 -4.55 11.75
C ARG A 50 -3.70 -4.53 11.67
N ARG A 51 -3.12 -3.68 10.85
CA ARG A 51 -1.67 -3.55 10.69
C ARG A 51 -1.03 -2.64 11.73
N LEU A 52 -1.69 -1.55 12.08
CA LEU A 52 -1.08 -0.46 12.84
C LEU A 52 -1.43 -0.46 14.33
N VAL A 53 -2.63 -0.94 14.69
CA VAL A 53 -3.16 -0.80 16.06
C VAL A 53 -3.81 -2.09 16.59
N ARG A 54 -3.57 -3.24 15.95
CA ARG A 54 -4.19 -4.53 16.33
C ARG A 54 -3.94 -4.88 17.79
N ASP A 55 -2.75 -4.60 18.29
CA ASP A 55 -2.31 -4.97 19.63
C ASP A 55 -2.87 -4.00 20.72
N GLU A 56 -3.45 -2.88 20.31
CA GLU A 56 -4.02 -1.87 21.20
C GLU A 56 -5.54 -2.08 21.46
N VAL A 57 -6.18 -3.01 20.73
CA VAL A 57 -7.64 -3.21 20.73
C VAL A 57 -8.03 -4.69 20.74
N PRO A 58 -9.15 -5.07 21.34
CA PRO A 58 -9.65 -6.44 21.32
C PRO A 58 -10.07 -6.90 19.92
N ASN A 59 -10.59 -5.98 19.12
CA ASN A 59 -10.92 -6.18 17.71
C ASN A 59 -10.87 -4.85 16.95
N CYS A 60 -10.83 -4.92 15.62
CA CYS A 60 -10.75 -3.74 14.75
C CYS A 60 -12.11 -3.33 14.16
N SER A 61 -13.23 -3.56 14.86
CA SER A 61 -14.52 -2.98 14.43
C SER A 61 -14.50 -1.45 14.58
N LEU A 62 -15.22 -0.73 13.72
CA LEU A 62 -15.25 0.74 13.75
C LEU A 62 -15.68 1.27 15.12
N GLY A 63 -16.69 0.65 15.75
CA GLY A 63 -17.15 1.01 17.08
C GLY A 63 -16.11 0.83 18.18
N THR A 64 -15.36 -0.28 18.14
CA THR A 64 -14.27 -0.54 19.08
C THR A 64 -13.16 0.48 18.95
N LEU A 65 -12.76 0.76 17.70
CA LEU A 65 -11.71 1.74 17.38
C LEU A 65 -12.14 3.16 17.78
N ALA A 66 -13.38 3.55 17.45
CA ALA A 66 -13.93 4.85 17.81
C ALA A 66 -13.95 5.07 19.33
N THR A 67 -14.28 4.04 20.09
CA THR A 67 -14.29 4.09 21.56
C THR A 67 -12.87 4.15 22.12
N ARG A 68 -11.99 3.27 21.65
CA ARG A 68 -10.62 3.15 22.15
C ARG A 68 -9.79 4.40 21.93
N PHE A 69 -9.92 4.98 20.72
CA PHE A 69 -9.15 6.16 20.33
C PHE A 69 -9.90 7.48 20.52
N ARG A 70 -11.10 7.44 21.10
CA ARG A 70 -11.92 8.62 21.40
C ARG A 70 -12.15 9.50 20.17
N LEU A 71 -12.52 8.86 19.03
CA LEU A 71 -12.81 9.58 17.81
C LEU A 71 -13.97 10.56 18.03
N ASP A 72 -13.98 11.67 17.30
CA ASP A 72 -14.98 12.73 17.43
C ASP A 72 -16.38 12.24 17.06
N HIS A 73 -16.45 11.38 16.03
CA HIS A 73 -17.71 10.78 15.59
C HIS A 73 -17.86 9.34 16.07
N ARG A 74 -19.09 9.00 16.48
CA ARG A 74 -19.44 7.65 16.92
C ARG A 74 -20.23 6.93 15.84
N PRO A 75 -19.81 5.72 15.40
CA PRO A 75 -20.61 4.95 14.45
C PRO A 75 -21.92 4.49 15.10
N SER A 76 -22.98 4.50 14.32
CA SER A 76 -24.34 4.20 14.80
C SER A 76 -25.15 3.35 13.81
N HIS A 77 -24.47 2.67 12.87
CA HIS A 77 -25.09 1.94 11.76
C HIS A 77 -25.94 2.84 10.85
N ARG A 78 -25.56 4.11 10.76
CA ARG A 78 -26.11 5.09 9.82
C ARG A 78 -24.97 5.56 8.91
N ALA A 79 -25.24 5.56 7.60
CA ALA A 79 -24.23 5.80 6.57
C ALA A 79 -23.35 7.03 6.84
N LEU A 80 -23.97 8.18 7.18
CA LEU A 80 -23.21 9.40 7.45
C LEU A 80 -22.38 9.32 8.73
N ALA A 81 -22.92 8.78 9.82
CA ALA A 81 -22.20 8.68 11.08
C ALA A 81 -21.01 7.71 10.95
N ASP A 82 -21.20 6.59 10.25
CA ASP A 82 -20.14 5.60 10.02
C ASP A 82 -19.08 6.16 9.06
N ALA A 83 -19.48 6.94 8.05
CA ALA A 83 -18.54 7.61 7.16
C ALA A 83 -17.68 8.65 7.92
N LEU A 84 -18.26 9.48 8.76
CA LEU A 84 -17.55 10.47 9.57
C LEU A 84 -16.57 9.79 10.56
N ALA A 85 -17.03 8.74 11.25
CA ALA A 85 -16.14 7.95 12.12
C ALA A 85 -15.00 7.28 11.34
N THR A 86 -15.25 6.88 10.08
CA THR A 86 -14.22 6.32 9.21
C THR A 86 -13.19 7.38 8.79
N VAL A 87 -13.61 8.63 8.60
CA VAL A 87 -12.70 9.77 8.33
C VAL A 87 -11.79 10.04 9.52
N ASP A 88 -12.36 10.13 10.73
CA ASP A 88 -11.56 10.33 11.95
C ASP A 88 -10.54 9.20 12.12
N LEU A 89 -10.99 7.95 11.93
CA LEU A 89 -10.11 6.78 12.00
C LEU A 89 -9.01 6.86 10.94
N LEU A 90 -9.32 7.27 9.71
CA LEU A 90 -8.32 7.43 8.66
C LEU A 90 -7.23 8.42 9.09
N HIS A 91 -7.59 9.58 9.64
CA HIS A 91 -6.62 10.58 10.09
C HIS A 91 -5.68 10.01 11.15
N LEU A 92 -6.21 9.32 12.15
CA LEU A 92 -5.42 8.64 13.18
C LEU A 92 -4.47 7.59 12.56
N LEU A 93 -4.98 6.79 11.63
CA LEU A 93 -4.17 5.74 10.99
C LEU A 93 -3.09 6.33 10.05
N LEU A 94 -3.34 7.48 9.41
CA LEU A 94 -2.34 8.19 8.61
C LEU A 94 -1.19 8.71 9.48
N GLU A 95 -1.51 9.28 10.64
CA GLU A 95 -0.51 9.71 11.62
C GLU A 95 0.37 8.53 12.07
N ARG A 96 -0.26 7.41 12.45
CA ARG A 96 0.45 6.19 12.81
C ARG A 96 1.29 5.62 11.66
N ALA A 97 0.76 5.62 10.44
CA ALA A 97 1.46 5.13 9.26
C ALA A 97 2.73 5.94 8.93
N GLY A 98 2.75 7.22 9.28
CA GLY A 98 3.93 8.09 9.13
C GLY A 98 5.17 7.51 9.82
N SER A 99 5.01 6.95 11.03
CA SER A 99 6.11 6.31 11.77
C SER A 99 6.66 5.04 11.08
N PHE A 100 5.91 4.44 10.16
CA PHE A 100 6.34 3.31 9.33
C PHE A 100 6.92 3.75 7.98
N GLY A 101 7.26 5.04 7.82
CA GLY A 101 7.84 5.58 6.59
C GLY A 101 6.85 5.65 5.43
N VAL A 102 5.55 5.62 5.70
CA VAL A 102 4.50 5.86 4.71
C VAL A 102 4.46 7.34 4.38
N CYS A 103 4.69 7.68 3.11
CA CYS A 103 4.72 9.08 2.67
C CYS A 103 3.77 9.33 1.48
N GLY A 104 2.98 8.36 1.05
CA GLY A 104 2.04 8.51 -0.06
C GLY A 104 1.08 7.35 -0.20
N LEU A 105 0.14 7.50 -1.12
CA LEU A 105 -0.95 6.54 -1.32
C LEU A 105 -0.46 5.12 -1.64
N ASP A 106 0.61 5.00 -2.45
CA ASP A 106 1.16 3.68 -2.81
C ASP A 106 1.69 2.94 -1.59
N ASP A 107 2.42 3.66 -0.70
CA ASP A 107 2.92 3.08 0.54
C ASP A 107 1.75 2.70 1.47
N LEU A 108 0.72 3.56 1.55
CA LEU A 108 -0.45 3.34 2.42
C LEU A 108 -1.25 2.12 1.99
N VAL A 109 -1.50 1.97 0.69
CA VAL A 109 -2.24 0.82 0.12
C VAL A 109 -1.45 -0.49 0.29
N ALA A 110 -0.13 -0.43 0.18
CA ALA A 110 0.72 -1.61 0.34
C ALA A 110 0.94 -2.01 1.82
N LEU A 111 0.83 -1.07 2.76
CA LEU A 111 1.16 -1.26 4.17
C LEU A 111 0.48 -2.47 4.85
N PRO A 112 -0.83 -2.73 4.66
CA PRO A 112 -1.48 -3.88 5.27
C PRO A 112 -0.88 -5.23 4.85
N SER A 113 -0.42 -5.34 3.61
CA SER A 113 0.15 -6.57 3.07
C SER A 113 1.62 -6.80 3.46
N MET A 114 2.31 -5.76 3.90
CA MET A 114 3.73 -5.85 4.27
C MET A 114 3.97 -6.55 5.63
N GLY A 115 2.98 -6.58 6.51
CA GLY A 115 3.13 -7.08 7.88
C GLY A 115 3.17 -8.60 8.03
N GLY A 116 2.75 -9.35 7.03
CA GLY A 116 2.76 -10.82 7.04
C GLY A 116 4.01 -11.44 6.40
N HIS A 117 4.90 -10.63 5.82
CA HIS A 117 6.06 -11.17 5.13
C HIS A 117 7.14 -11.63 6.13
N PRO A 118 7.70 -12.87 6.01
CA PRO A 118 8.72 -13.39 6.92
C PRO A 118 9.97 -12.51 7.02
N GLN A 119 10.24 -11.69 5.99
CA GLN A 119 11.39 -10.78 5.92
C GLN A 119 11.01 -9.31 6.17
N ALA A 120 9.89 -9.04 6.86
CA ALA A 120 9.43 -7.67 7.16
C ALA A 120 10.50 -6.82 7.87
N ALA A 121 11.37 -7.42 8.69
CA ALA A 121 12.48 -6.73 9.34
C ALA A 121 13.47 -6.09 8.35
N LYS A 122 13.59 -6.64 7.13
CA LYS A 122 14.46 -6.10 6.07
C LYS A 122 13.83 -4.94 5.31
N LEU A 123 12.58 -4.57 5.60
CA LEU A 123 11.91 -3.41 4.99
C LEU A 123 12.73 -2.11 5.22
N ARG A 124 13.45 -2.01 6.34
CA ARG A 124 14.39 -0.92 6.64
C ARG A 124 15.44 -0.68 5.55
N LEU A 125 15.80 -1.71 4.78
CA LEU A 125 16.73 -1.60 3.65
C LEU A 125 16.18 -0.71 2.53
N THR A 126 14.90 -0.36 2.56
CA THR A 126 14.24 0.49 1.57
C THR A 126 14.14 1.96 1.99
N ASP A 127 14.53 2.32 3.22
CA ASP A 127 14.26 3.66 3.78
C ASP A 127 15.05 4.77 3.06
N HIS A 128 16.24 4.44 2.56
CA HIS A 128 17.09 5.35 1.81
C HIS A 128 16.70 5.49 0.31
N LEU A 129 15.77 4.67 -0.18
CA LEU A 129 15.39 4.68 -1.59
C LEU A 129 14.54 5.92 -1.93
N PRO A 130 14.90 6.67 -2.99
CA PRO A 130 14.15 7.83 -3.45
C PRO A 130 12.87 7.40 -4.21
N ARG A 131 11.97 8.36 -4.41
CA ARG A 131 10.73 8.19 -5.18
C ARG A 131 10.88 8.61 -6.64
N SER A 132 12.06 8.43 -7.18
CA SER A 132 12.45 8.79 -8.54
C SER A 132 12.55 7.56 -9.42
N PRO A 133 12.51 7.73 -10.76
CA PRO A 133 12.87 6.66 -11.68
C PRO A 133 14.31 6.20 -11.47
N GLY A 134 14.56 4.92 -11.75
CA GLY A 134 15.94 4.40 -11.63
C GLY A 134 16.01 2.89 -11.66
N VAL A 135 17.21 2.39 -11.39
CA VAL A 135 17.55 0.97 -11.31
C VAL A 135 17.93 0.63 -9.87
N TYR A 136 17.52 -0.53 -9.41
CA TYR A 136 17.86 -1.08 -8.10
C TYR A 136 18.50 -2.45 -8.25
N VAL A 137 19.42 -2.78 -7.32
CA VAL A 137 20.15 -4.04 -7.28
C VAL A 137 20.05 -4.62 -5.88
N PHE A 138 19.48 -5.81 -5.77
CA PHE A 138 19.52 -6.59 -4.52
C PHE A 138 20.88 -7.30 -4.45
N ARG A 139 21.55 -7.18 -3.32
CA ARG A 139 22.86 -7.83 -3.10
C ARG A 139 22.86 -8.72 -1.88
N ASP A 140 23.60 -9.80 -1.97
CA ASP A 140 23.85 -10.70 -0.86
C ASP A 140 24.92 -10.16 0.12
N ARG A 141 25.26 -10.96 1.12
CA ARG A 141 26.29 -10.64 2.13
C ARG A 141 27.69 -10.47 1.53
N ARG A 142 27.98 -11.08 0.38
CA ARG A 142 29.28 -10.97 -0.32
C ARG A 142 29.33 -9.77 -1.25
N GLY A 143 28.19 -9.09 -1.43
CA GLY A 143 28.05 -7.98 -2.38
C GLY A 143 27.72 -8.43 -3.79
N GLU A 144 27.49 -9.75 -4.00
CA GLU A 144 27.08 -10.27 -5.30
C GLU A 144 25.66 -9.83 -5.63
N ALA A 145 25.38 -9.55 -6.91
CA ALA A 145 24.08 -9.15 -7.38
C ALA A 145 23.15 -10.37 -7.46
N LEU A 146 22.07 -10.34 -6.68
CA LEU A 146 21.01 -11.34 -6.72
C LEU A 146 19.93 -11.01 -7.74
N TYR A 147 19.65 -9.72 -7.91
CA TYR A 147 18.61 -9.24 -8.83
C TYR A 147 18.84 -7.79 -9.21
N VAL A 148 18.57 -7.47 -10.46
CA VAL A 148 18.55 -6.11 -11.02
C VAL A 148 17.15 -5.82 -11.52
N GLY A 149 16.65 -4.62 -11.27
CA GLY A 149 15.36 -4.20 -11.79
C GLY A 149 15.23 -2.69 -11.91
N LYS A 150 14.31 -2.24 -12.74
CA LYS A 150 13.98 -0.82 -12.92
C LYS A 150 12.65 -0.45 -12.28
N ALA A 151 12.48 0.83 -12.03
CA ALA A 151 11.24 1.39 -11.53
C ALA A 151 11.04 2.83 -12.00
N THR A 152 9.78 3.25 -12.09
CA THR A 152 9.40 4.66 -12.20
C THR A 152 9.42 5.35 -10.83
N ASN A 153 9.30 4.56 -9.76
CA ASN A 153 9.44 4.95 -8.37
C ASN A 153 10.17 3.83 -7.64
N LEU A 154 11.46 4.05 -7.37
CA LEU A 154 12.35 3.06 -6.75
C LEU A 154 11.81 2.54 -5.41
N ARG A 155 11.45 3.47 -4.51
CA ARG A 155 10.98 3.11 -3.17
C ARG A 155 9.70 2.26 -3.21
N SER A 156 8.69 2.70 -3.95
CA SER A 156 7.41 1.99 -4.05
C SER A 156 7.61 0.59 -4.67
N ARG A 157 8.40 0.51 -5.74
CA ARG A 157 8.66 -0.77 -6.43
C ARG A 157 9.40 -1.76 -5.53
N VAL A 158 10.46 -1.33 -4.85
CA VAL A 158 11.25 -2.22 -3.99
C VAL A 158 10.43 -2.66 -2.77
N ARG A 159 9.65 -1.76 -2.18
CA ARG A 159 8.75 -2.11 -1.08
C ARG A 159 7.68 -3.13 -1.47
N SER A 160 7.22 -3.13 -2.72
CA SER A 160 6.22 -4.10 -3.19
C SER A 160 6.70 -5.56 -3.13
N TYR A 161 8.01 -5.82 -3.09
CA TYR A 161 8.54 -7.18 -2.87
C TYR A 161 8.25 -7.72 -1.46
N PHE A 162 8.03 -6.85 -0.49
CA PHE A 162 7.69 -7.22 0.89
C PHE A 162 6.17 -7.37 1.13
N SER A 163 5.36 -7.22 0.09
CA SER A 163 3.95 -7.59 0.15
C SER A 163 3.81 -9.12 0.12
N THR A 164 2.67 -9.62 0.60
CA THR A 164 2.34 -11.06 0.60
C THR A 164 2.12 -11.59 -0.83
N ASP A 165 3.16 -11.53 -1.66
CA ASP A 165 3.18 -12.19 -2.96
C ASP A 165 3.84 -13.55 -2.76
N ASP A 166 3.07 -14.63 -2.83
CA ASP A 166 3.46 -16.03 -2.57
C ASP A 166 4.46 -16.63 -3.59
N ARG A 167 5.11 -15.81 -4.39
CA ARG A 167 6.13 -16.30 -5.32
C ARG A 167 7.36 -16.77 -4.56
N ARG A 168 7.59 -18.07 -4.51
CA ARG A 168 8.78 -18.71 -3.87
C ARG A 168 10.10 -17.99 -4.17
N LYS A 169 10.25 -17.50 -5.41
CA LYS A 169 11.46 -16.76 -5.85
C LYS A 169 11.68 -15.44 -5.10
N ILE A 170 10.59 -14.71 -4.79
CA ILE A 170 10.69 -13.44 -4.05
C ILE A 170 11.08 -13.70 -2.59
N GLY A 171 10.50 -14.72 -1.96
CA GLY A 171 10.85 -15.11 -0.60
C GLY A 171 12.32 -15.52 -0.45
N GLN A 172 12.87 -16.20 -1.45
CA GLN A 172 14.29 -16.56 -1.48
C GLN A 172 15.16 -15.33 -1.69
N LEU A 173 14.87 -14.50 -2.69
CA LEU A 173 15.57 -13.25 -2.96
C LEU A 173 15.68 -12.39 -1.69
N LEU A 174 14.57 -12.15 -1.00
CA LEU A 174 14.57 -11.32 0.22
C LEU A 174 15.33 -11.97 1.39
N ARG A 175 15.34 -13.30 1.51
CA ARG A 175 16.14 -13.98 2.53
C ARG A 175 17.63 -13.74 2.33
N GLU A 176 18.10 -13.81 1.09
CA GLU A 176 19.52 -13.68 0.74
C GLU A 176 19.98 -12.23 0.65
N THR A 177 19.04 -11.27 0.47
CA THR A 177 19.35 -9.84 0.37
C THR A 177 19.85 -9.27 1.69
N GLU A 178 21.03 -8.64 1.67
CA GLU A 178 21.58 -7.89 2.80
C GLU A 178 21.70 -6.39 2.52
N ARG A 179 21.73 -6.00 1.23
CA ARG A 179 21.80 -4.60 0.80
C ARG A 179 21.01 -4.39 -0.48
N ILE A 180 20.50 -3.18 -0.62
CA ILE A 180 19.81 -2.73 -1.83
C ILE A 180 20.50 -1.46 -2.32
N ASP A 181 21.19 -1.56 -3.44
CA ASP A 181 21.80 -0.40 -4.11
C ASP A 181 20.80 0.19 -5.10
N HIS A 182 20.96 1.46 -5.44
CA HIS A 182 20.15 2.10 -6.45
C HIS A 182 20.92 3.16 -7.22
N THR A 183 20.44 3.43 -8.44
CA THR A 183 20.88 4.54 -9.29
C THR A 183 19.67 5.27 -9.78
N VAL A 184 19.57 6.57 -9.46
CA VAL A 184 18.49 7.43 -9.95
C VAL A 184 18.73 7.75 -11.42
N CYS A 185 17.66 7.70 -12.21
CA CYS A 185 17.68 8.10 -13.63
C CYS A 185 16.72 9.28 -13.83
N PRO A 186 17.04 10.23 -14.72
CA PRO A 186 16.14 11.34 -15.05
C PRO A 186 14.80 10.89 -15.62
N THR A 187 14.78 9.78 -16.36
CA THR A 187 13.59 9.26 -17.03
C THR A 187 13.45 7.73 -16.85
N PRO A 188 12.22 7.20 -16.96
CA PRO A 188 12.00 5.76 -16.99
C PRO A 188 12.69 5.05 -18.16
N LEU A 189 12.87 5.74 -19.29
CA LEU A 189 13.57 5.20 -20.45
C LEU A 189 15.06 4.97 -20.15
N GLU A 190 15.71 5.94 -19.52
CA GLU A 190 17.12 5.80 -19.10
C GLU A 190 17.28 4.68 -18.06
N ALA A 191 16.34 4.53 -17.15
CA ALA A 191 16.31 3.41 -16.22
C ALA A 191 16.23 2.07 -16.96
N ALA A 192 15.44 1.97 -18.03
CA ALA A 192 15.34 0.76 -18.85
C ALA A 192 16.66 0.42 -19.55
N VAL A 193 17.33 1.42 -20.13
CA VAL A 193 18.64 1.23 -20.78
C VAL A 193 19.70 0.82 -19.76
N LEU A 194 19.73 1.45 -18.59
CA LEU A 194 20.68 1.15 -17.53
C LEU A 194 20.48 -0.26 -16.96
N GLU A 195 19.23 -0.68 -16.76
CA GLU A 195 18.88 -2.05 -16.31
C GLU A 195 19.51 -3.09 -17.24
N VAL A 196 19.28 -2.98 -18.57
CA VAL A 196 19.84 -3.91 -19.55
C VAL A 196 21.39 -3.93 -19.52
N ARG A 197 22.01 -2.76 -19.42
CA ARG A 197 23.48 -2.66 -19.32
C ARG A 197 24.02 -3.32 -18.07
N LEU A 198 23.34 -3.18 -16.94
CA LEU A 198 23.77 -3.81 -15.69
C LEU A 198 23.58 -5.33 -15.73
N ILE A 199 22.47 -5.83 -16.27
CA ILE A 199 22.24 -7.27 -16.43
C ILE A 199 23.32 -7.92 -17.29
N HIS A 200 23.81 -7.24 -18.34
CA HIS A 200 24.89 -7.78 -19.18
C HIS A 200 26.29 -7.72 -18.55
N ARG A 201 26.47 -6.98 -17.44
CA ARG A 201 27.78 -6.83 -16.77
C ARG A 201 27.92 -7.69 -15.51
N LEU A 202 26.81 -8.23 -15.03
CA LEU A 202 26.72 -9.06 -13.83
C LEU A 202 26.55 -10.52 -14.17
#